data_ea553572fc3b4ae1ef78c39002b2c740
#
_entry.id   ea553572fc3b4ae1ef78c39002b2c740
#
_cell.length_a   1.000
_cell.length_b   1.000
_cell.length_c   1.000
_cell.angle_alpha   90.00
_cell.angle_beta   90.00
_cell.angle_gamma   90.00
#
_symmetry.space_group_name_H-M   'P 1'
#
loop_
_entity.id
_entity.type
_entity.pdbx_description
1 polymer ?
#
loop_
_entity_poly.entity_id
_entity_poly.type
_entity_poly.pdbx_seq_one_letter_code
_entity_poly.pdbx_strand_id
1 'polypeptide(L)'
;MESPFYKKILLKLSGEALMGDQEFGISSDVIASYAKQIKEIVDLGVEVSIVIGGGNIFRGLSGAAQGVDRVTGDHMGMLATVINSLALQNSIEKLGVPTRVQTAIEMPKVAEPFIKRRAQRHLEKGRVVIFGAGTGNPYFTTDTAAALRAIEMETDVVIKATKVDGIYDKDPVKYPDAKKYQTVTYNEVLAKDLKVMDATAISLCRENKLPIIVFNSLVEGNLKKVVMGENIGTTVVAD
;
A
#
# COMPACT_ATOMS: atom_id res chain seq x y z
N MET A 1 -6.73 20.64 18.18
CA MET A 1 -6.08 20.07 16.99
C MET A 1 -7.16 19.77 15.98
N GLU A 2 -6.96 20.10 14.72
CA GLU A 2 -7.91 19.75 13.67
C GLU A 2 -8.02 18.22 13.57
N SER A 3 -9.23 17.71 13.40
CA SER A 3 -9.45 16.26 13.25
C SER A 3 -9.06 15.83 11.83
N PRO A 4 -8.48 14.62 11.65
CA PRO A 4 -8.16 14.12 10.33
C PRO A 4 -9.42 14.00 9.46
N PHE A 5 -9.28 14.30 8.16
CA PHE A 5 -10.35 14.15 7.17
C PHE A 5 -10.66 12.67 6.93
N TYR A 6 -9.61 11.86 6.72
CA TYR A 6 -9.73 10.40 6.63
C TYR A 6 -9.43 9.78 7.99
N LYS A 7 -10.39 9.05 8.54
CA LYS A 7 -10.31 8.42 9.85
C LYS A 7 -9.81 6.99 9.80
N LYS A 8 -10.08 6.30 8.71
CA LYS A 8 -9.68 4.91 8.49
C LYS A 8 -9.09 4.79 7.09
N ILE A 9 -7.82 4.39 7.00
CA ILE A 9 -7.11 4.33 5.73
C ILE A 9 -6.52 2.96 5.47
N LEU A 10 -6.35 2.63 4.18
CA LEU A 10 -5.42 1.61 3.76
C LEU A 10 -4.24 2.26 3.03
N LEU A 11 -3.05 2.13 3.59
CA LEU A 11 -1.80 2.59 3.00
C LEU A 11 -1.15 1.45 2.21
N LYS A 12 -1.01 1.62 0.89
CA LYS A 12 -0.28 0.68 0.05
C LYS A 12 1.14 1.16 -0.20
N LEU A 13 2.11 0.40 0.24
CA LEU A 13 3.54 0.65 0.04
C LEU A 13 4.11 -0.26 -1.05
N SER A 14 5.00 0.29 -1.89
CA SER A 14 5.78 -0.52 -2.82
C SER A 14 6.96 -1.19 -2.09
N GLY A 15 7.17 -2.50 -2.30
CA GLY A 15 8.37 -3.15 -1.80
C GLY A 15 9.65 -2.50 -2.34
N GLU A 16 9.63 -2.08 -3.61
CA GLU A 16 10.78 -1.39 -4.23
C GLU A 16 11.15 -0.07 -3.54
N ALA A 17 10.19 0.60 -2.92
CA ALA A 17 10.48 1.80 -2.14
C ALA A 17 11.32 1.51 -0.90
N LEU A 18 11.26 0.27 -0.36
CA LEU A 18 12.03 -0.13 0.82
C LEU A 18 13.51 -0.35 0.56
N MET A 19 13.93 -0.46 -0.70
CA MET A 19 15.35 -0.65 -1.04
C MET A 19 16.18 0.61 -0.75
N GLY A 20 15.56 1.78 -0.81
CA GLY A 20 16.33 3.05 -0.84
C GLY A 20 17.21 3.08 -2.08
N ASP A 21 18.50 3.32 -1.89
CA ASP A 21 19.52 3.34 -2.94
C ASP A 21 20.16 1.95 -3.20
N GLN A 22 19.68 0.89 -2.53
CA GLN A 22 20.19 -0.46 -2.70
C GLN A 22 19.54 -1.14 -3.91
N GLU A 23 20.21 -2.14 -4.49
CA GLU A 23 19.68 -2.93 -5.60
C GLU A 23 18.59 -3.93 -5.16
N PHE A 24 18.64 -4.38 -3.90
CA PHE A 24 17.68 -5.32 -3.30
C PHE A 24 17.66 -5.18 -1.77
N GLY A 25 16.67 -5.83 -1.14
CA GLY A 25 16.58 -5.90 0.31
C GLY A 25 15.79 -4.75 0.94
N ILE A 26 16.09 -4.45 2.20
CA ILE A 26 15.37 -3.46 3.01
C ILE A 26 16.37 -2.46 3.58
N SER A 27 16.21 -1.20 3.22
CA SER A 27 16.98 -0.08 3.81
C SER A 27 16.42 0.24 5.21
N SER A 28 17.30 0.22 6.22
CA SER A 28 16.95 0.59 7.59
C SER A 28 16.42 2.01 7.72
N ASP A 29 16.99 2.94 6.95
CA ASP A 29 16.62 4.35 7.00
C ASP A 29 15.26 4.61 6.37
N VAL A 30 15.00 3.96 5.24
CA VAL A 30 13.70 4.07 4.55
C VAL A 30 12.58 3.49 5.40
N ILE A 31 12.79 2.30 5.99
CA ILE A 31 11.75 1.68 6.82
C ILE A 31 11.50 2.48 8.10
N ALA A 32 12.54 3.09 8.68
CA ALA A 32 12.41 3.98 9.82
C ALA A 32 11.66 5.28 9.46
N SER A 33 11.89 5.83 8.26
CA SER A 33 11.14 6.99 7.76
C SER A 33 9.66 6.68 7.61
N TYR A 34 9.29 5.54 6.98
CA TYR A 34 7.89 5.11 6.91
C TYR A 34 7.27 4.89 8.29
N ALA A 35 8.00 4.27 9.22
CA ALA A 35 7.50 4.06 10.59
C ALA A 35 7.18 5.40 11.29
N LYS A 36 8.01 6.44 11.12
CA LYS A 36 7.75 7.77 11.65
C LYS A 36 6.49 8.40 11.05
N GLN A 37 6.36 8.39 9.72
CA GLN A 37 5.19 8.94 9.03
C GLN A 37 3.90 8.21 9.45
N ILE A 38 3.96 6.88 9.63
CA ILE A 38 2.81 6.08 10.09
C ILE A 38 2.47 6.46 11.54
N LYS A 39 3.47 6.59 12.42
CA LYS A 39 3.25 7.03 13.79
C LYS A 39 2.56 8.40 13.84
N GLU A 40 3.00 9.37 13.03
CA GLU A 40 2.41 10.70 13.00
C GLU A 40 0.90 10.68 12.75
N ILE A 41 0.43 9.85 11.82
CA ILE A 41 -1.00 9.75 11.50
C ILE A 41 -1.77 8.92 12.53
N VAL A 42 -1.13 7.90 13.13
CA VAL A 42 -1.73 7.15 14.26
C VAL A 42 -1.92 8.05 15.48
N ASP A 43 -0.96 8.93 15.78
CA ASP A 43 -1.05 9.91 16.88
C ASP A 43 -2.19 10.94 16.66
N LEU A 44 -2.64 11.13 15.41
CA LEU A 44 -3.84 11.92 15.08
C LEU A 44 -5.16 11.15 15.28
N GLY A 45 -5.10 9.86 15.65
CA GLY A 45 -6.27 9.00 15.84
C GLY A 45 -6.76 8.30 14.59
N VAL A 46 -5.93 8.23 13.54
CA VAL A 46 -6.28 7.50 12.30
C VAL A 46 -6.11 6.00 12.49
N GLU A 47 -7.09 5.21 12.09
CA GLU A 47 -7.00 3.75 11.98
C GLU A 47 -6.22 3.39 10.71
N VAL A 48 -5.05 2.76 10.87
CA VAL A 48 -4.13 2.51 9.76
C VAL A 48 -4.02 1.01 9.45
N SER A 49 -4.44 0.65 8.25
CA SER A 49 -4.17 -0.64 7.62
C SER A 49 -3.09 -0.48 6.55
N ILE A 50 -2.23 -1.48 6.40
CA ILE A 50 -1.10 -1.42 5.45
C ILE A 50 -1.07 -2.69 4.59
N VAL A 51 -0.86 -2.52 3.30
CA VAL A 51 -0.43 -3.57 2.37
C VAL A 51 0.91 -3.18 1.78
N ILE A 52 1.87 -4.10 1.79
CA ILE A 52 3.21 -3.84 1.29
C ILE A 52 3.60 -4.84 0.20
N GLY A 53 4.26 -4.35 -0.87
CA GLY A 53 4.77 -5.20 -1.95
C GLY A 53 6.03 -5.97 -1.56
N GLY A 54 6.41 -6.97 -2.37
CA GLY A 54 7.59 -7.81 -2.17
C GLY A 54 8.71 -7.62 -3.20
N GLY A 55 8.58 -6.65 -4.12
CA GLY A 55 9.46 -6.52 -5.30
C GLY A 55 10.92 -6.17 -5.00
N ASN A 56 11.24 -5.74 -3.78
CA ASN A 56 12.61 -5.53 -3.29
C ASN A 56 13.34 -6.82 -2.91
N ILE A 57 12.60 -7.90 -2.69
CA ILE A 57 13.15 -9.20 -2.29
C ILE A 57 13.03 -10.19 -3.45
N PHE A 58 11.84 -10.27 -4.06
CA PHE A 58 11.57 -11.17 -5.17
C PHE A 58 10.61 -10.54 -6.18
N ARG A 59 10.98 -10.59 -7.47
CA ARG A 59 10.15 -10.18 -8.61
C ARG A 59 9.77 -11.39 -9.43
N GLY A 60 8.48 -11.75 -9.47
CA GLY A 60 7.98 -12.92 -10.20
C GLY A 60 8.34 -12.92 -11.69
N LEU A 61 8.32 -11.74 -12.35
CA LEU A 61 8.73 -11.60 -13.75
C LEU A 61 10.21 -11.92 -13.99
N SER A 62 11.09 -11.56 -13.05
CA SER A 62 12.51 -11.92 -13.11
C SER A 62 12.74 -13.40 -12.78
N GLY A 63 11.90 -13.98 -11.95
CA GLY A 63 11.91 -15.42 -11.65
C GLY A 63 11.53 -16.28 -12.86
N ALA A 64 10.56 -15.84 -13.67
CA ALA A 64 10.19 -16.53 -14.91
C ALA A 64 11.36 -16.60 -15.91
N ALA A 65 12.19 -15.53 -15.97
CA ALA A 65 13.42 -15.53 -16.77
C ALA A 65 14.49 -16.51 -16.25
N GLN A 66 14.37 -16.97 -15.00
CA GLN A 66 15.25 -17.95 -14.35
C GLN A 66 14.64 -19.37 -14.29
N GLY A 67 13.52 -19.61 -15.01
CA GLY A 67 12.88 -20.92 -15.09
C GLY A 67 11.91 -21.23 -13.94
N VAL A 68 11.53 -20.25 -13.13
CA VAL A 68 10.51 -20.42 -12.08
C VAL A 68 9.12 -20.27 -12.72
N ASP A 69 8.22 -21.23 -12.51
CA ASP A 69 6.84 -21.13 -12.97
C ASP A 69 6.07 -20.00 -12.27
N ARG A 70 5.00 -19.51 -12.90
CA ARG A 70 4.24 -18.37 -12.43
C ARG A 70 3.67 -18.55 -11.02
N VAL A 71 3.10 -19.70 -10.71
CA VAL A 71 2.46 -19.98 -9.42
C VAL A 71 3.49 -19.98 -8.30
N THR A 72 4.61 -20.68 -8.51
CA THR A 72 5.74 -20.70 -7.58
C THR A 72 6.29 -19.29 -7.37
N GLY A 73 6.51 -18.53 -8.45
CA GLY A 73 6.98 -17.14 -8.38
C GLY A 73 6.04 -16.23 -7.59
N ASP A 74 4.73 -16.37 -7.78
CA ASP A 74 3.73 -15.61 -7.03
C ASP A 74 3.74 -15.96 -5.53
N HIS A 75 3.90 -17.24 -5.16
CA HIS A 75 4.07 -17.64 -3.76
C HIS A 75 5.37 -17.08 -3.15
N MET A 76 6.48 -17.09 -3.88
CA MET A 76 7.73 -16.47 -3.42
C MET A 76 7.53 -14.95 -3.20
N GLY A 77 6.82 -14.28 -4.10
CA GLY A 77 6.43 -12.87 -3.93
C GLY A 77 5.54 -12.63 -2.70
N MET A 78 4.59 -13.53 -2.42
CA MET A 78 3.76 -13.45 -1.20
C MET A 78 4.63 -13.57 0.06
N LEU A 79 5.57 -14.51 0.11
CA LEU A 79 6.50 -14.65 1.24
C LEU A 79 7.40 -13.43 1.39
N ALA A 80 7.84 -12.83 0.29
CA ALA A 80 8.60 -11.58 0.30
C ALA A 80 7.82 -10.43 0.96
N THR A 81 6.50 -10.35 0.72
CA THR A 81 5.66 -9.36 1.42
C THR A 81 5.60 -9.59 2.93
N VAL A 82 5.64 -10.84 3.38
CA VAL A 82 5.65 -11.18 4.81
C VAL A 82 6.95 -10.71 5.46
N ILE A 83 8.10 -10.91 4.82
CA ILE A 83 9.39 -10.42 5.30
C ILE A 83 9.33 -8.90 5.49
N ASN A 84 8.85 -8.17 4.49
CA ASN A 84 8.68 -6.72 4.57
C ASN A 84 7.71 -6.30 5.68
N SER A 85 6.62 -7.05 5.87
CA SER A 85 5.62 -6.77 6.91
C SER A 85 6.22 -6.90 8.31
N LEU A 86 7.01 -7.92 8.56
CA LEU A 86 7.69 -8.13 9.85
C LEU A 86 8.73 -7.04 10.12
N ALA A 87 9.50 -6.64 9.09
CA ALA A 87 10.47 -5.57 9.21
C ALA A 87 9.80 -4.22 9.53
N LEU A 88 8.68 -3.90 8.86
CA LEU A 88 7.91 -2.68 9.11
C LEU A 88 7.24 -2.72 10.50
N GLN A 89 6.64 -3.85 10.89
CA GLN A 89 6.09 -4.05 12.24
C GLN A 89 7.14 -3.72 13.31
N ASN A 90 8.31 -4.35 13.22
CA ASN A 90 9.40 -4.11 14.18
C ASN A 90 9.80 -2.63 14.25
N SER A 91 9.85 -1.95 13.10
CA SER A 91 10.21 -0.52 13.06
C SER A 91 9.14 0.38 13.68
N ILE A 92 7.86 0.09 13.45
CA ILE A 92 6.74 0.84 14.02
C ILE A 92 6.65 0.59 15.54
N GLU A 93 6.81 -0.66 15.98
CA GLU A 93 6.74 -1.02 17.41
C GLU A 93 7.91 -0.42 18.23
N LYS A 94 9.09 -0.22 17.63
CA LYS A 94 10.20 0.54 18.24
C LYS A 94 9.84 2.00 18.54
N LEU A 95 8.85 2.56 17.84
CA LEU A 95 8.35 3.91 18.09
C LEU A 95 7.16 3.93 19.10
N GLY A 96 6.85 2.78 19.71
CA GLY A 96 5.79 2.65 20.72
C GLY A 96 4.38 2.47 20.14
N VAL A 97 4.23 2.24 18.83
CA VAL A 97 2.93 2.01 18.20
C VAL A 97 2.67 0.51 18.08
N PRO A 98 1.69 -0.05 18.81
CA PRO A 98 1.36 -1.47 18.73
C PRO A 98 0.93 -1.86 17.32
N THR A 99 1.54 -2.87 16.73
CA THR A 99 1.30 -3.30 15.36
C THR A 99 1.04 -4.80 15.29
N ARG A 100 0.19 -5.25 14.36
CA ARG A 100 -0.08 -6.67 14.11
C ARG A 100 0.08 -6.99 12.63
N VAL A 101 0.78 -8.07 12.34
CA VAL A 101 0.83 -8.64 10.99
C VAL A 101 -0.22 -9.74 10.90
N GLN A 102 -1.08 -9.67 9.89
CA GLN A 102 -2.00 -10.73 9.52
C GLN A 102 -1.72 -11.20 8.10
N THR A 103 -1.72 -12.50 7.88
CA THR A 103 -1.33 -13.09 6.59
C THR A 103 -2.47 -13.87 5.94
N ALA A 104 -2.56 -13.76 4.62
CA ALA A 104 -3.53 -14.51 3.82
C ALA A 104 -3.14 -16.00 3.67
N ILE A 105 -1.86 -16.34 3.86
CA ILE A 105 -1.38 -17.72 3.95
C ILE A 105 -1.16 -18.03 5.43
N GLU A 106 -1.67 -19.16 5.90
CA GLU A 106 -1.54 -19.54 7.30
C GLU A 106 -0.09 -19.83 7.69
N MET A 107 0.42 -19.09 8.64
CA MET A 107 1.74 -19.25 9.24
C MET A 107 1.73 -18.82 10.72
N PRO A 108 0.96 -19.51 11.58
CA PRO A 108 0.61 -19.04 12.93
C PRO A 108 1.80 -18.86 13.88
N LYS A 109 2.95 -19.44 13.59
CA LYS A 109 4.20 -19.22 14.34
C LYS A 109 4.89 -17.90 13.99
N VAL A 110 4.50 -17.25 12.89
CA VAL A 110 5.13 -16.02 12.37
C VAL A 110 4.21 -14.83 12.45
N ALA A 111 2.94 -15.02 12.04
CA ALA A 111 1.94 -13.95 11.98
C ALA A 111 0.53 -14.51 12.23
N GLU A 112 -0.40 -13.67 12.60
CA GLU A 112 -1.79 -14.06 12.75
C GLU A 112 -2.42 -14.43 11.39
N PRO A 113 -3.28 -15.45 11.30
CA PRO A 113 -4.10 -15.64 10.11
C PRO A 113 -5.09 -14.48 9.98
N PHE A 114 -5.31 -14.02 8.73
CA PHE A 114 -6.27 -12.96 8.47
C PHE A 114 -7.69 -13.39 8.83
N ILE A 115 -8.31 -12.65 9.74
CA ILE A 115 -9.72 -12.74 10.07
C ILE A 115 -10.27 -11.32 10.17
N LYS A 116 -11.24 -10.93 9.32
CA LYS A 116 -11.80 -9.57 9.24
C LYS A 116 -12.09 -8.97 10.63
N ARG A 117 -12.86 -9.66 11.45
CA ARG A 117 -13.26 -9.16 12.78
C ARG A 117 -12.07 -8.97 13.74
N ARG A 118 -11.04 -9.78 13.59
CA ARG A 118 -9.82 -9.63 14.41
C ARG A 118 -9.02 -8.40 13.95
N ALA A 119 -8.90 -8.18 12.65
CA ALA A 119 -8.27 -6.99 12.09
C ALA A 119 -9.01 -5.72 12.53
N GLN A 120 -10.34 -5.68 12.38
CA GLN A 120 -11.16 -4.56 12.87
C GLN A 120 -10.95 -4.29 14.35
N ARG A 121 -10.93 -5.34 15.18
CA ARG A 121 -10.68 -5.19 16.62
C ARG A 121 -9.29 -4.66 16.95
N HIS A 122 -8.29 -4.94 16.11
CA HIS A 122 -6.96 -4.33 16.27
C HIS A 122 -7.01 -2.83 15.96
N LEU A 123 -7.64 -2.43 14.87
CA LEU A 123 -7.79 -1.02 14.49
C LEU A 123 -8.54 -0.21 15.56
N GLU A 124 -9.68 -0.72 16.05
CA GLU A 124 -10.45 -0.11 17.15
C GLU A 124 -9.63 0.11 18.44
N LYS A 125 -8.60 -0.70 18.66
CA LYS A 125 -7.67 -0.56 19.77
C LYS A 125 -6.48 0.36 19.48
N GLY A 126 -6.51 1.10 18.36
CA GLY A 126 -5.43 1.99 17.95
C GLY A 126 -4.15 1.25 17.51
N ARG A 127 -4.27 -0.01 17.10
CA ARG A 127 -3.15 -0.79 16.56
C ARG A 127 -3.08 -0.64 15.06
N VAL A 128 -1.88 -0.57 14.52
CA VAL A 128 -1.66 -0.71 13.06
C VAL A 128 -1.81 -2.18 12.67
N VAL A 129 -2.46 -2.43 11.53
CA VAL A 129 -2.57 -3.79 10.97
C VAL A 129 -1.86 -3.83 9.63
N ILE A 130 -0.90 -4.75 9.48
CA ILE A 130 -0.19 -4.98 8.21
C ILE A 130 -0.66 -6.30 7.62
N PHE A 131 -1.17 -6.27 6.40
CA PHE A 131 -1.63 -7.45 5.67
C PHE A 131 -0.52 -8.00 4.79
N GLY A 132 0.02 -9.17 5.14
CA GLY A 132 1.03 -9.90 4.39
C GLY A 132 0.46 -11.01 3.52
N ALA A 133 1.27 -11.55 2.63
CA ALA A 133 0.97 -12.61 1.67
C ALA A 133 -0.12 -12.22 0.63
N GLY A 134 -0.28 -10.93 0.35
CA GLY A 134 -1.20 -10.46 -0.70
C GLY A 134 -2.64 -10.92 -0.51
N THR A 135 -3.22 -11.52 -1.57
CA THR A 135 -4.55 -12.16 -1.50
C THR A 135 -4.49 -13.60 -1.01
N GLY A 136 -3.31 -14.19 -0.92
CA GLY A 136 -3.11 -15.64 -0.68
C GLY A 136 -3.28 -16.50 -1.94
N ASN A 137 -3.58 -15.89 -3.08
CA ASN A 137 -3.81 -16.58 -4.34
C ASN A 137 -2.84 -16.09 -5.42
N PRO A 138 -2.25 -17.00 -6.23
CA PRO A 138 -1.48 -16.63 -7.41
C PRO A 138 -2.30 -15.78 -8.39
N TYR A 139 -1.61 -15.14 -9.34
CA TYR A 139 -2.14 -14.27 -10.40
C TYR A 139 -2.65 -12.89 -9.94
N PHE A 140 -2.74 -12.61 -8.65
CA PHE A 140 -3.13 -11.30 -8.11
C PHE A 140 -1.91 -10.52 -7.62
N THR A 141 -1.95 -9.21 -7.81
CA THR A 141 -0.90 -8.30 -7.31
C THR A 141 -1.20 -7.80 -5.91
N THR A 142 -0.25 -7.09 -5.32
CA THR A 142 -0.46 -6.38 -4.04
C THR A 142 -1.37 -5.16 -4.19
N ASP A 143 -1.59 -4.63 -5.40
CA ASP A 143 -2.59 -3.58 -5.65
C ASP A 143 -4.00 -4.16 -5.49
N THR A 144 -4.26 -5.35 -6.08
CA THR A 144 -5.51 -6.09 -5.87
C THR A 144 -5.72 -6.41 -4.38
N ALA A 145 -4.66 -6.87 -3.69
CA ALA A 145 -4.76 -7.15 -2.25
C ALA A 145 -5.10 -5.88 -1.45
N ALA A 146 -4.52 -4.73 -1.80
CA ALA A 146 -4.81 -3.46 -1.14
C ALA A 146 -6.30 -3.06 -1.32
N ALA A 147 -6.82 -3.13 -2.54
CA ALA A 147 -8.24 -2.86 -2.80
C ALA A 147 -9.16 -3.79 -2.00
N LEU A 148 -8.88 -5.11 -2.04
CA LEU A 148 -9.67 -6.10 -1.30
C LEU A 148 -9.67 -5.83 0.21
N ARG A 149 -8.49 -5.64 0.82
CA ARG A 149 -8.39 -5.38 2.26
C ARG A 149 -9.00 -4.05 2.66
N ALA A 150 -8.90 -3.02 1.82
CA ALA A 150 -9.53 -1.72 2.07
C ALA A 150 -11.06 -1.84 2.15
N ILE A 151 -11.67 -2.58 1.22
CA ILE A 151 -13.11 -2.84 1.21
C ILE A 151 -13.53 -3.67 2.44
N GLU A 152 -12.79 -4.74 2.76
CA GLU A 152 -13.07 -5.58 3.93
C GLU A 152 -12.96 -4.81 5.24
N MET A 153 -12.00 -3.89 5.35
CA MET A 153 -11.80 -3.05 6.54
C MET A 153 -12.70 -1.82 6.55
N GLU A 154 -13.46 -1.58 5.49
CA GLU A 154 -14.36 -0.43 5.39
C GLU A 154 -13.59 0.89 5.55
N THR A 155 -12.47 1.02 4.81
CA THR A 155 -11.63 2.22 4.87
C THR A 155 -12.23 3.36 4.06
N ASP A 156 -11.95 4.59 4.46
CA ASP A 156 -12.40 5.79 3.76
C ASP A 156 -11.69 5.98 2.41
N VAL A 157 -10.46 5.48 2.30
CA VAL A 157 -9.58 5.70 1.14
C VAL A 157 -8.46 4.66 1.07
N VAL A 158 -8.03 4.34 -0.16
CA VAL A 158 -6.75 3.67 -0.43
C VAL A 158 -5.72 4.74 -0.76
N ILE A 159 -4.62 4.80 -0.01
CA ILE A 159 -3.52 5.72 -0.24
C ILE A 159 -2.34 4.95 -0.82
N LYS A 160 -2.03 5.18 -2.10
CA LYS A 160 -0.90 4.54 -2.78
C LYS A 160 0.34 5.43 -2.70
N ALA A 161 1.32 4.97 -1.95
CA ALA A 161 2.63 5.61 -1.83
C ALA A 161 3.52 5.24 -3.02
N THR A 162 4.03 6.24 -3.72
CA THR A 162 4.87 6.10 -4.92
C THR A 162 6.08 7.04 -4.86
N LYS A 163 6.96 6.94 -5.87
CA LYS A 163 8.09 7.87 -6.07
C LYS A 163 7.69 9.10 -6.90
N VAL A 164 6.52 9.07 -7.57
CA VAL A 164 5.96 10.18 -8.35
C VAL A 164 4.85 10.87 -7.57
N ASP A 165 4.64 12.14 -7.85
CA ASP A 165 3.74 13.01 -7.08
C ASP A 165 2.27 12.94 -7.52
N GLY A 166 1.90 11.98 -8.37
CA GLY A 166 0.52 11.76 -8.82
C GLY A 166 0.41 10.93 -10.08
N ILE A 167 -0.75 10.99 -10.71
CA ILE A 167 -1.07 10.33 -11.99
C ILE A 167 -0.91 11.34 -13.12
N TYR A 168 -0.29 10.91 -14.22
CA TYR A 168 0.00 11.71 -15.38
C TYR A 168 -0.63 11.13 -16.63
N ASP A 169 -0.85 11.96 -17.65
CA ASP A 169 -1.34 11.54 -18.97
C ASP A 169 -0.33 10.68 -19.74
N LYS A 170 0.94 10.78 -19.40
CA LYS A 170 2.07 9.99 -19.91
C LYS A 170 3.20 9.95 -18.88
N ASP A 171 4.20 9.11 -19.10
CA ASP A 171 5.33 8.92 -18.17
C ASP A 171 6.11 10.24 -17.96
N PRO A 172 6.09 10.87 -16.77
CA PRO A 172 6.74 12.15 -16.53
C PRO A 172 8.26 12.06 -16.53
N VAL A 173 8.84 10.86 -16.38
CA VAL A 173 10.28 10.66 -16.45
C VAL A 173 10.77 10.71 -17.88
N LYS A 174 9.95 10.21 -18.83
CA LYS A 174 10.28 10.18 -20.26
C LYS A 174 9.83 11.45 -21.00
N TYR A 175 8.77 12.07 -20.54
CA TYR A 175 8.12 13.20 -21.20
C TYR A 175 8.02 14.40 -20.26
N PRO A 176 8.91 15.42 -20.39
CA PRO A 176 8.91 16.59 -19.52
C PRO A 176 7.63 17.44 -19.59
N ASP A 177 6.84 17.28 -20.66
CA ASP A 177 5.56 17.96 -20.90
C ASP A 177 4.34 17.14 -20.40
N ALA A 178 4.57 16.05 -19.66
CA ALA A 178 3.52 15.26 -19.03
C ALA A 178 2.67 16.12 -18.08
N LYS A 179 1.36 15.99 -18.18
CA LYS A 179 0.40 16.75 -17.36
C LYS A 179 -0.13 15.88 -16.23
N LYS A 180 0.02 16.37 -15.00
CA LYS A 180 -0.51 15.73 -13.82
C LYS A 180 -2.01 16.01 -13.70
N TYR A 181 -2.77 14.95 -13.38
CA TYR A 181 -4.16 15.08 -12.97
C TYR A 181 -4.24 15.45 -11.48
N GLN A 182 -5.16 16.34 -11.12
CA GLN A 182 -5.54 16.55 -9.73
C GLN A 182 -6.59 15.53 -9.29
N THR A 183 -7.58 15.33 -10.15
CA THR A 183 -8.64 14.33 -9.99
C THR A 183 -8.86 13.63 -11.31
N VAL A 184 -9.14 12.34 -11.27
CA VAL A 184 -9.48 11.52 -12.43
C VAL A 184 -10.52 10.49 -12.04
N THR A 185 -11.44 10.15 -12.96
CA THR A 185 -12.45 9.13 -12.68
C THR A 185 -11.94 7.73 -12.97
N TYR A 186 -12.57 6.70 -12.39
CA TYR A 186 -12.22 5.30 -12.68
C TYR A 186 -12.39 4.97 -14.16
N ASN A 187 -13.43 5.50 -14.82
CA ASN A 187 -13.64 5.28 -16.24
C ASN A 187 -12.54 5.91 -17.09
N GLU A 188 -12.08 7.11 -16.72
CA GLU A 188 -10.93 7.73 -17.37
C GLU A 188 -9.62 6.93 -17.20
N VAL A 189 -9.38 6.41 -15.97
CA VAL A 189 -8.20 5.56 -15.69
C VAL A 189 -8.20 4.34 -16.60
N LEU A 190 -9.34 3.65 -16.74
CA LEU A 190 -9.48 2.47 -17.58
C LEU A 190 -9.41 2.81 -19.08
N ALA A 191 -10.12 3.85 -19.52
CA ALA A 191 -10.19 4.24 -20.93
C ALA A 191 -8.85 4.75 -21.49
N LYS A 192 -8.08 5.44 -20.64
CA LYS A 192 -6.76 6.01 -21.00
C LYS A 192 -5.59 5.09 -20.62
N ASP A 193 -5.84 3.90 -20.08
CA ASP A 193 -4.83 2.95 -19.57
C ASP A 193 -3.80 3.62 -18.62
N LEU A 194 -4.27 4.48 -17.73
CA LEU A 194 -3.40 5.19 -16.79
C LEU A 194 -2.81 4.21 -15.77
N LYS A 195 -1.51 4.30 -15.53
CA LYS A 195 -0.76 3.37 -14.67
C LYS A 195 -0.92 3.71 -13.19
N VAL A 196 -2.13 3.53 -12.67
CA VAL A 196 -2.47 3.77 -11.25
C VAL A 196 -2.26 2.51 -10.43
N MET A 197 -3.07 1.49 -10.73
CA MET A 197 -3.07 0.15 -10.13
C MET A 197 -3.41 -0.85 -11.23
N ASP A 198 -3.35 -2.16 -10.93
CA ASP A 198 -3.85 -3.14 -11.89
C ASP A 198 -5.37 -3.01 -12.12
N ALA A 199 -5.85 -3.51 -13.26
CA ALA A 199 -7.24 -3.38 -13.66
C ALA A 199 -8.23 -4.01 -12.66
N THR A 200 -7.82 -5.10 -11.99
CA THR A 200 -8.63 -5.78 -10.96
C THR A 200 -8.83 -4.87 -9.75
N ALA A 201 -7.75 -4.24 -9.26
CA ALA A 201 -7.82 -3.28 -8.15
C ALA A 201 -8.70 -2.08 -8.50
N ILE A 202 -8.52 -1.50 -9.69
CA ILE A 202 -9.34 -0.38 -10.19
C ILE A 202 -10.83 -0.76 -10.24
N SER A 203 -11.15 -1.95 -10.79
CA SER A 203 -12.54 -2.42 -10.86
C SER A 203 -13.16 -2.63 -9.49
N LEU A 204 -12.44 -3.24 -8.55
CA LEU A 204 -12.90 -3.42 -7.17
C LEU A 204 -13.17 -2.07 -6.47
N CYS A 205 -12.27 -1.12 -6.59
CA CYS A 205 -12.45 0.20 -5.98
C CYS A 205 -13.62 0.96 -6.63
N ARG A 206 -13.77 0.89 -7.96
CA ARG A 206 -14.88 1.51 -8.69
C ARG A 206 -16.24 0.96 -8.23
N GLU A 207 -16.40 -0.36 -8.19
CA GLU A 207 -17.67 -1.01 -7.79
C GLU A 207 -18.07 -0.64 -6.36
N ASN A 208 -17.10 -0.44 -5.48
CA ASN A 208 -17.32 -0.08 -4.07
C ASN A 208 -17.23 1.43 -3.81
N LYS A 209 -17.04 2.25 -4.84
CA LYS A 209 -16.90 3.72 -4.75
C LYS A 209 -15.80 4.16 -3.77
N LEU A 210 -14.77 3.35 -3.61
CA LEU A 210 -13.68 3.58 -2.68
C LEU A 210 -12.61 4.46 -3.35
N PRO A 211 -12.37 5.70 -2.93
CA PRO A 211 -11.39 6.58 -3.56
C PRO A 211 -9.96 6.06 -3.41
N ILE A 212 -9.11 6.39 -4.40
CA ILE A 212 -7.67 6.10 -4.36
C ILE A 212 -6.92 7.42 -4.45
N ILE A 213 -5.94 7.63 -3.56
CA ILE A 213 -5.02 8.77 -3.65
C ILE A 213 -3.63 8.24 -3.97
N VAL A 214 -3.04 8.78 -5.03
CA VAL A 214 -1.63 8.49 -5.43
C VAL A 214 -0.79 9.70 -5.10
N PHE A 215 0.27 9.51 -4.29
CA PHE A 215 1.11 10.61 -3.83
C PHE A 215 2.58 10.21 -3.74
N ASN A 216 3.48 11.21 -3.70
CA ASN A 216 4.90 10.99 -3.46
C ASN A 216 5.17 10.83 -1.97
N SER A 217 5.54 9.61 -1.55
CA SER A 217 5.84 9.26 -0.16
C SER A 217 7.28 9.58 0.27
N LEU A 218 8.14 9.98 -0.66
CA LEU A 218 9.52 10.36 -0.34
C LEU A 218 9.60 11.78 0.25
N VAL A 219 8.55 12.58 0.08
CA VAL A 219 8.46 13.92 0.66
C VAL A 219 7.87 13.80 2.06
N GLU A 220 8.67 14.15 3.06
CA GLU A 220 8.28 14.13 4.47
C GLU A 220 7.07 15.02 4.72
N GLY A 221 6.13 14.53 5.55
CA GLY A 221 4.88 15.22 5.86
C GLY A 221 3.76 15.06 4.83
N ASN A 222 4.03 14.56 3.61
CA ASN A 222 2.98 14.39 2.60
C ASN A 222 1.89 13.42 3.05
N LEU A 223 2.22 12.30 3.69
CA LEU A 223 1.22 11.35 4.20
C LEU A 223 0.26 12.02 5.20
N LYS A 224 0.79 12.83 6.11
CA LYS A 224 -0.02 13.59 7.05
C LYS A 224 -0.95 14.58 6.34
N LYS A 225 -0.43 15.32 5.35
CA LYS A 225 -1.22 16.27 4.55
C LYS A 225 -2.36 15.57 3.82
N VAL A 226 -2.10 14.42 3.20
CA VAL A 226 -3.13 13.59 2.54
C VAL A 226 -4.23 13.22 3.54
N VAL A 227 -3.86 12.73 4.71
CA VAL A 227 -4.82 12.31 5.75
C VAL A 227 -5.63 13.49 6.29
N MET A 228 -5.04 14.68 6.33
CA MET A 228 -5.73 15.92 6.71
C MET A 228 -6.64 16.47 5.61
N GLY A 229 -6.68 15.85 4.42
CA GLY A 229 -7.54 16.25 3.31
C GLY A 229 -6.95 17.34 2.41
N GLU A 230 -5.63 17.61 2.54
CA GLU A 230 -4.96 18.50 1.62
C GLU A 230 -4.85 17.85 0.22
N ASN A 231 -4.95 18.67 -0.81
CA ASN A 231 -4.91 18.21 -2.20
C ASN A 231 -3.47 17.87 -2.64
N ILE A 232 -2.94 16.80 -2.08
CA ILE A 232 -1.61 16.28 -2.37
C ILE A 232 -1.75 15.06 -3.30
N GLY A 233 -1.05 15.08 -4.43
CA GLY A 233 -1.08 13.95 -5.37
C GLY A 233 -2.21 14.02 -6.38
N THR A 234 -2.78 12.87 -6.72
CA THR A 234 -3.95 12.72 -7.59
C THR A 234 -4.98 11.84 -6.92
N THR A 235 -6.24 12.27 -6.93
CA THR A 235 -7.37 11.48 -6.41
C THR A 235 -8.13 10.80 -7.55
N VAL A 236 -8.34 9.48 -7.43
CA VAL A 236 -9.24 8.71 -8.31
C VAL A 236 -10.58 8.56 -7.60
N VAL A 237 -11.65 8.92 -8.28
CA VAL A 237 -13.02 8.94 -7.72
C VAL A 237 -14.01 8.21 -8.62
N ALA A 238 -15.21 7.96 -8.10
CA ALA A 238 -16.34 7.51 -8.91
C ALA A 238 -16.74 8.61 -9.91
N ASP A 239 -17.36 8.17 -11.04
CA ASP A 239 -17.88 9.07 -12.08
C ASP A 239 -19.09 9.86 -11.59
#